data_e8f8f08269c8d5367192b11ee9e9cf13
#
_entry.id   e8f8f08269c8d5367192b11ee9e9cf13
#
_cell.length_a   1.000
_cell.length_b   1.000
_cell.length_c   1.000
_cell.angle_alpha   90.00
_cell.angle_beta   90.00
_cell.angle_gamma   90.00
#
_symmetry.space_group_name_H-M   'P 1'
#
loop_
_entity.id
_entity.type
_entity.pdbx_description
1 polymer ?
#
loop_
_entity_poly.entity_id
_entity_poly.type
_entity_poly.pdbx_seq_one_letter_code
_entity_poly.pdbx_strand_id
1 'polypeptide(L)'
;ERLETERFRNFAVRVPISLVAVDEAHCVSQWGQDFRSSYLGIGEFIAGLPTRPTVAAFTATATERVRRDIVSILGLHTPSITVTGFDRPNLYFDVISMPRKDKASWVASYIASHPDESGIVYCATRKETEALAESLNSAVAELRAAGGADVSDIGTIAVAYHGGMSADAREKAQRDFVTDRVPVVVATNAFGMGIDKSNVDRK
;
A
#
# COMPACT_ATOMS: atom_id res chain seq x y z
N GLU A 1 15.74 12.04 5.96
CA GLU A 1 15.89 13.43 5.42
C GLU A 1 15.56 14.49 6.49
N ARG A 2 14.34 14.54 7.08
CA ARG A 2 13.97 15.56 8.08
C ARG A 2 14.83 15.49 9.35
N LEU A 3 15.20 14.28 9.79
CA LEU A 3 16.05 14.04 10.96
C LEU A 3 17.50 14.55 10.79
N GLU A 4 17.92 14.78 9.54
CA GLU A 4 19.25 15.28 9.19
C GLU A 4 19.33 16.80 9.22
N THR A 5 18.17 17.48 9.20
CA THR A 5 18.14 18.94 9.19
C THR A 5 18.51 19.51 10.57
N GLU A 6 19.39 20.50 10.59
CA GLU A 6 19.84 21.18 11.80
C GLU A 6 18.65 21.77 12.58
N ARG A 7 17.67 22.32 11.88
CA ARG A 7 16.45 22.87 12.49
C ARG A 7 15.68 21.82 13.30
N PHE A 8 15.54 20.61 12.76
CA PHE A 8 14.80 19.54 13.43
C PHE A 8 15.61 18.99 14.62
N ARG A 9 16.92 18.80 14.46
CA ARG A 9 17.81 18.37 15.54
C ARG A 9 17.79 19.36 16.71
N ASN A 10 17.93 20.65 16.44
CA ASN A 10 17.86 21.73 17.44
C ASN A 10 16.49 21.78 18.15
N PHE A 11 15.40 21.46 17.47
CA PHE A 11 14.10 21.32 18.10
C PHE A 11 14.05 20.07 19.01
N ALA A 12 14.49 18.93 18.51
CA ALA A 12 14.43 17.64 19.22
C ALA A 12 15.24 17.62 20.53
N VAL A 13 16.34 18.40 20.63
CA VAL A 13 17.15 18.52 21.86
C VAL A 13 16.45 19.37 22.94
N ARG A 14 15.47 20.21 22.56
CA ARG A 14 14.75 21.12 23.47
C ARG A 14 13.43 20.57 23.98
N VAL A 15 12.93 19.52 23.36
CA VAL A 15 11.62 18.93 23.67
C VAL A 15 11.84 17.52 24.21
N PRO A 16 11.27 17.16 25.36
CA PRO A 16 11.37 15.80 25.88
C PRO A 16 10.59 14.86 24.97
N ILE A 17 11.32 14.00 24.23
CA ILE A 17 10.74 12.96 23.40
C ILE A 17 10.61 11.70 24.24
N SER A 18 9.40 11.23 24.48
CA SER A 18 9.13 10.03 25.28
C SER A 18 9.08 8.75 24.45
N LEU A 19 8.69 8.86 23.17
CA LEU A 19 8.54 7.73 22.27
C LEU A 19 9.01 8.10 20.85
N VAL A 20 9.80 7.21 20.26
CA VAL A 20 10.09 7.21 18.81
C VAL A 20 9.50 5.94 18.22
N ALA A 21 8.48 6.09 17.36
CA ALA A 21 7.89 5.01 16.59
C ALA A 21 8.50 5.01 15.18
N VAL A 22 9.13 3.89 14.81
CA VAL A 22 9.71 3.67 13.48
C VAL A 22 8.80 2.73 12.72
N ASP A 23 8.04 3.26 11.77
CA ASP A 23 7.23 2.46 10.87
C ASP A 23 8.07 1.98 9.68
N GLU A 24 7.66 0.90 9.03
CA GLU A 24 8.40 0.23 7.96
C GLU A 24 9.88 -0.02 8.34
N ALA A 25 10.10 -0.45 9.56
CA ALA A 25 11.45 -0.58 10.14
C ALA A 25 12.36 -1.54 9.33
N HIS A 26 11.80 -2.41 8.47
CA HIS A 26 12.58 -3.24 7.56
C HIS A 26 13.44 -2.43 6.57
N CYS A 27 13.08 -1.16 6.33
CA CYS A 27 13.86 -0.25 5.48
C CYS A 27 15.27 0.07 6.02
N VAL A 28 15.57 -0.21 7.29
CA VAL A 28 16.93 -0.05 7.84
C VAL A 28 17.89 -1.14 7.33
N SER A 29 17.37 -2.29 6.92
CA SER A 29 18.17 -3.46 6.52
C SER A 29 18.37 -3.52 5.02
N GLN A 30 19.59 -3.73 4.56
CA GLN A 30 19.90 -3.99 3.15
C GLN A 30 19.25 -5.28 2.61
N TRP A 31 18.80 -6.13 3.51
CA TRP A 31 18.09 -7.38 3.22
C TRP A 31 16.57 -7.25 3.32
N GLY A 32 16.08 -6.03 3.62
CA GLY A 32 14.67 -5.68 3.57
C GLY A 32 14.19 -5.49 2.12
N GLN A 33 12.89 -5.57 1.91
CA GLN A 33 12.29 -5.43 0.58
C GLN A 33 12.45 -4.01 -0.02
N ASP A 34 12.60 -2.99 0.82
CA ASP A 34 12.67 -1.57 0.43
C ASP A 34 13.71 -0.85 1.29
N PHE A 35 14.99 -1.19 1.08
CA PHE A 35 16.09 -0.53 1.79
C PHE A 35 16.14 0.97 1.47
N ARG A 36 16.20 1.79 2.52
CA ARG A 36 16.34 3.25 2.41
C ARG A 36 17.50 3.74 3.25
N SER A 37 18.50 4.26 2.61
CA SER A 37 19.71 4.79 3.29
C SER A 37 19.39 5.85 4.35
N SER A 38 18.34 6.67 4.16
CA SER A 38 17.88 7.65 5.13
C SER A 38 17.40 7.05 6.47
N TYR A 39 17.04 5.76 6.49
CA TYR A 39 16.66 5.06 7.72
C TYR A 39 17.85 4.73 8.61
N LEU A 40 19.05 4.63 8.06
CA LEU A 40 20.28 4.38 8.85
C LEU A 40 20.54 5.51 9.85
N GLY A 41 20.21 6.75 9.50
CA GLY A 41 20.36 7.91 10.39
C GLY A 41 19.40 7.94 11.58
N ILE A 42 18.38 7.06 11.64
CA ILE A 42 17.42 7.04 12.75
C ILE A 42 18.10 6.60 14.06
N GLY A 43 18.95 5.58 14.00
CA GLY A 43 19.69 5.10 15.18
C GLY A 43 20.60 6.17 15.75
N GLU A 44 21.35 6.88 14.90
CA GLU A 44 22.21 8.01 15.30
C GLU A 44 21.41 9.17 15.89
N PHE A 45 20.26 9.49 15.28
CA PHE A 45 19.36 10.51 15.82
C PHE A 45 18.89 10.16 17.23
N ILE A 46 18.44 8.92 17.47
CA ILE A 46 18.00 8.45 18.78
C ILE A 46 19.15 8.51 19.80
N ALA A 47 20.35 8.11 19.41
CA ALA A 47 21.53 8.14 20.28
C ALA A 47 21.97 9.57 20.64
N GLY A 48 21.70 10.55 19.76
CA GLY A 48 22.04 11.96 19.97
C GLY A 48 21.03 12.74 20.82
N LEU A 49 19.92 12.15 21.24
CA LEU A 49 18.94 12.82 22.11
C LEU A 49 19.46 12.94 23.56
N PRO A 50 19.19 14.05 24.25
CA PRO A 50 19.62 14.27 25.65
C PRO A 50 19.13 13.17 26.62
N THR A 51 17.94 12.66 26.37
CA THR A 51 17.35 11.53 27.09
C THR A 51 16.88 10.52 26.09
N ARG A 52 17.29 9.26 26.26
CA ARG A 52 16.87 8.19 25.34
C ARG A 52 15.38 7.93 25.50
N PRO A 53 14.59 8.04 24.41
CA PRO A 53 13.17 7.71 24.45
C PRO A 53 12.93 6.20 24.44
N THR A 54 11.72 5.79 24.75
CA THR A 54 11.26 4.45 24.35
C THR A 54 11.25 4.37 22.82
N VAL A 55 11.74 3.26 22.26
CA VAL A 55 11.77 3.06 20.81
C VAL A 55 10.87 1.88 20.46
N ALA A 56 9.93 2.09 19.56
CA ALA A 56 9.07 1.06 18.99
C ALA A 56 9.33 0.96 17.48
N ALA A 57 9.56 -0.24 16.99
CA ALA A 57 9.80 -0.52 15.58
C ALA A 57 8.71 -1.45 15.04
N PHE A 58 8.06 -1.03 13.95
CA PHE A 58 6.95 -1.76 13.34
C PHE A 58 7.30 -2.11 11.89
N THR A 59 6.91 -3.29 11.46
CA THR A 59 7.02 -3.73 10.07
C THR A 59 6.07 -4.88 9.79
N ALA A 60 5.47 -4.90 8.63
CA ALA A 60 4.64 -6.02 8.18
C ALA A 60 5.49 -7.23 7.71
N THR A 61 6.72 -6.99 7.27
CA THR A 61 7.57 -8.00 6.64
C THR A 61 8.98 -7.95 7.20
N ALA A 62 9.36 -8.91 8.03
CA ALA A 62 10.73 -9.01 8.51
C ALA A 62 11.14 -10.47 8.71
N THR A 63 12.13 -10.91 7.93
CA THR A 63 12.83 -12.17 8.19
C THR A 63 13.62 -12.08 9.51
N GLU A 64 14.06 -13.20 10.03
CA GLU A 64 14.89 -13.20 11.25
C GLU A 64 16.15 -12.33 11.12
N ARG A 65 16.78 -12.34 9.94
CA ARG A 65 17.94 -11.49 9.64
C ARG A 65 17.58 -10.01 9.70
N VAL A 66 16.48 -9.61 9.07
CA VAL A 66 16.00 -8.23 9.08
C VAL A 66 15.64 -7.78 10.50
N ARG A 67 15.05 -8.65 11.31
CA ARG A 67 14.77 -8.34 12.73
C ARG A 67 16.04 -8.07 13.53
N ARG A 68 17.10 -8.87 13.32
CA ARG A 68 18.40 -8.62 13.96
C ARG A 68 19.00 -7.28 13.55
N ASP A 69 18.92 -6.95 12.27
CA ASP A 69 19.39 -5.66 11.75
C ASP A 69 18.60 -4.49 12.37
N ILE A 70 17.27 -4.60 12.47
CA ILE A 70 16.43 -3.59 13.13
C ILE A 70 16.90 -3.36 14.56
N VAL A 71 17.07 -4.42 15.34
CA VAL A 71 17.53 -4.32 16.75
C VAL A 71 18.89 -3.63 16.83
N SER A 72 19.84 -4.04 15.98
CA SER A 72 21.20 -3.53 15.98
C SER A 72 21.28 -2.08 15.49
N ILE A 73 20.68 -1.78 14.34
CA ILE A 73 20.82 -0.46 13.68
C ILE A 73 20.06 0.63 14.46
N LEU A 74 18.88 0.31 14.98
CA LEU A 74 18.12 1.24 15.82
C LEU A 74 18.62 1.27 17.27
N GLY A 75 19.60 0.43 17.62
CA GLY A 75 20.17 0.32 18.95
C GLY A 75 19.12 -0.04 20.01
N LEU A 76 18.22 -0.99 19.73
CA LEU A 76 17.19 -1.37 20.69
C LEU A 76 17.81 -2.14 21.86
N HIS A 77 17.56 -1.67 23.09
CA HIS A 77 18.07 -2.29 24.31
C HIS A 77 17.02 -3.27 24.86
N THR A 78 17.38 -4.54 24.98
CA THR A 78 16.50 -5.61 25.51
C THR A 78 15.06 -5.55 24.99
N PRO A 79 14.85 -5.50 23.64
CA PRO A 79 13.53 -5.29 23.09
C PRO A 79 12.60 -6.48 23.36
N SER A 80 11.34 -6.19 23.66
CA SER A 80 10.29 -7.18 23.54
C SER A 80 9.97 -7.35 22.06
N ILE A 81 10.09 -8.58 21.53
CA ILE A 81 9.84 -8.88 20.11
C ILE A 81 8.57 -9.71 20.00
N THR A 82 7.57 -9.13 19.34
CA THR A 82 6.33 -9.82 19.02
C THR A 82 6.30 -10.12 17.51
N VAL A 83 6.10 -11.37 17.15
CA VAL A 83 5.95 -11.81 15.77
C VAL A 83 4.59 -12.46 15.64
N THR A 84 3.70 -11.83 14.87
CA THR A 84 2.44 -12.45 14.45
C THR A 84 2.70 -13.31 13.23
N GLY A 85 1.98 -14.41 13.08
CA GLY A 85 2.13 -15.29 11.92
C GLY A 85 1.81 -14.58 10.60
N PHE A 86 2.44 -15.05 9.53
CA PHE A 86 2.15 -14.59 8.15
C PHE A 86 0.90 -15.26 7.57
N ASP A 87 0.36 -16.23 8.27
CA ASP A 87 -0.82 -16.97 7.80
C ASP A 87 -2.05 -16.07 7.83
N ARG A 88 -2.66 -15.92 6.67
CA ARG A 88 -3.88 -15.13 6.44
C ARG A 88 -4.96 -16.08 5.89
N PRO A 89 -5.61 -16.89 6.73
CA PRO A 89 -6.56 -17.91 6.28
C PRO A 89 -7.78 -17.34 5.56
N ASN A 90 -7.99 -16.03 5.66
CA ASN A 90 -9.04 -15.30 4.94
C ASN A 90 -8.63 -14.88 3.52
N LEU A 91 -7.35 -15.08 3.12
CA LEU A 91 -6.89 -14.73 1.78
C LEU A 91 -6.72 -16.00 0.94
N TYR A 92 -7.32 -16.00 -0.24
CA TYR A 92 -7.11 -17.00 -1.27
C TYR A 92 -6.11 -16.49 -2.30
N PHE A 93 -5.10 -17.30 -2.63
CA PHE A 93 -4.11 -16.99 -3.64
C PHE A 93 -4.26 -17.93 -4.83
N ASP A 94 -4.34 -17.38 -6.04
CA ASP A 94 -4.38 -18.15 -7.27
C ASP A 94 -3.40 -17.57 -8.29
N VAL A 95 -2.88 -18.44 -9.16
CA VAL A 95 -1.98 -18.06 -10.24
C VAL A 95 -2.53 -18.59 -11.55
N ILE A 96 -3.07 -17.68 -12.36
CA ILE A 96 -3.65 -18.02 -13.65
C ILE A 96 -2.66 -17.69 -14.77
N SER A 97 -2.20 -18.70 -15.49
CA SER A 97 -1.33 -18.52 -16.65
C SER A 97 -2.16 -18.23 -17.90
N MET A 98 -1.95 -17.05 -18.50
CA MET A 98 -2.64 -16.65 -19.72
C MET A 98 -1.80 -15.72 -20.58
N PRO A 99 -2.04 -15.65 -21.92
CA PRO A 99 -1.43 -14.66 -22.79
C PRO A 99 -1.72 -13.23 -22.33
N ARG A 100 -0.74 -12.32 -22.50
CA ARG A 100 -0.90 -10.91 -22.09
C ARG A 100 -2.13 -10.24 -22.71
N LYS A 101 -2.44 -10.57 -23.97
CA LYS A 101 -3.61 -10.02 -24.70
C LYS A 101 -4.95 -10.36 -24.06
N ASP A 102 -5.03 -11.47 -23.33
CA ASP A 102 -6.28 -11.99 -22.77
C ASP A 102 -6.51 -11.48 -21.32
N LYS A 103 -5.51 -10.85 -20.69
CA LYS A 103 -5.60 -10.41 -19.30
C LYS A 103 -6.69 -9.37 -19.05
N ALA A 104 -6.82 -8.37 -19.96
CA ALA A 104 -7.82 -7.32 -19.79
C ALA A 104 -9.25 -7.87 -19.91
N SER A 105 -9.50 -8.74 -20.87
CA SER A 105 -10.81 -9.37 -21.04
C SER A 105 -11.15 -10.33 -19.89
N TRP A 106 -10.18 -11.06 -19.37
CA TRP A 106 -10.37 -11.90 -18.20
C TRP A 106 -10.76 -11.06 -16.96
N VAL A 107 -10.03 -9.96 -16.69
CA VAL A 107 -10.35 -9.05 -15.58
C VAL A 107 -11.75 -8.44 -15.76
N ALA A 108 -12.11 -8.01 -16.98
CA ALA A 108 -13.44 -7.47 -17.26
C ALA A 108 -14.54 -8.49 -17.00
N SER A 109 -14.35 -9.75 -17.43
CA SER A 109 -15.29 -10.84 -17.19
C SER A 109 -15.44 -11.16 -15.72
N TYR A 110 -14.31 -11.17 -14.95
CA TYR A 110 -14.33 -11.37 -13.51
C TYR A 110 -15.15 -10.27 -12.80
N ILE A 111 -14.88 -9.01 -13.10
CA ILE A 111 -15.61 -7.86 -12.52
C ILE A 111 -17.11 -7.92 -12.89
N ALA A 112 -17.43 -8.27 -14.12
CA ALA A 112 -18.81 -8.35 -14.57
C ALA A 112 -19.60 -9.44 -13.83
N SER A 113 -18.96 -10.57 -13.51
CA SER A 113 -19.58 -11.70 -12.79
C SER A 113 -19.61 -11.53 -11.25
N HIS A 114 -18.91 -10.53 -10.72
CA HIS A 114 -18.83 -10.23 -9.29
C HIS A 114 -19.22 -8.77 -8.99
N PRO A 115 -20.48 -8.38 -9.24
CA PRO A 115 -20.91 -6.97 -9.18
C PRO A 115 -20.84 -6.35 -7.79
N ASP A 116 -20.90 -7.16 -6.75
CA ASP A 116 -20.91 -6.74 -5.35
C ASP A 116 -19.51 -6.72 -4.70
N GLU A 117 -18.47 -7.06 -5.48
CA GLU A 117 -17.09 -7.11 -4.96
C GLU A 117 -16.31 -5.86 -5.33
N SER A 118 -15.43 -5.44 -4.44
CA SER A 118 -14.44 -4.39 -4.69
C SER A 118 -13.07 -5.02 -4.98
N GLY A 119 -12.31 -4.38 -5.87
CA GLY A 119 -11.00 -4.91 -6.27
C GLY A 119 -9.95 -3.87 -6.59
N ILE A 120 -8.69 -4.28 -6.51
CA ILE A 120 -7.53 -3.50 -6.94
C ILE A 120 -6.80 -4.26 -8.02
N VAL A 121 -6.58 -3.61 -9.16
CA VAL A 121 -5.81 -4.17 -10.27
C VAL A 121 -4.47 -3.44 -10.37
N TYR A 122 -3.36 -4.12 -10.13
CA TYR A 122 -2.04 -3.51 -10.22
C TYR A 122 -1.46 -3.61 -11.62
N CYS A 123 -1.00 -2.46 -12.14
CA CYS A 123 -0.28 -2.34 -13.40
C CYS A 123 1.15 -1.87 -13.19
N ALA A 124 2.04 -2.24 -14.11
CA ALA A 124 3.45 -1.86 -14.01
C ALA A 124 3.70 -0.39 -14.36
N THR A 125 2.90 0.21 -15.24
CA THR A 125 3.12 1.57 -15.72
C THR A 125 1.86 2.45 -15.60
N ARG A 126 2.07 3.78 -15.50
CA ARG A 126 1.00 4.78 -15.47
C ARG A 126 0.09 4.67 -16.71
N LYS A 127 0.71 4.53 -17.89
CA LYS A 127 -0.03 4.42 -19.16
C LYS A 127 -0.92 3.16 -19.21
N GLU A 128 -0.43 2.03 -18.73
CA GLU A 128 -1.25 0.81 -18.62
C GLU A 128 -2.39 0.99 -17.63
N THR A 129 -2.15 1.69 -16.52
CA THR A 129 -3.16 1.99 -15.50
C THR A 129 -4.34 2.77 -16.08
N GLU A 130 -4.05 3.85 -16.81
CA GLU A 130 -5.07 4.70 -17.43
C GLU A 130 -5.83 3.93 -18.51
N ALA A 131 -5.11 3.29 -19.45
CA ALA A 131 -5.71 2.56 -20.55
C ALA A 131 -6.57 1.37 -20.08
N LEU A 132 -6.13 0.65 -19.03
CA LEU A 132 -6.91 -0.47 -18.50
C LEU A 132 -8.16 0.03 -17.77
N ALA A 133 -8.08 1.11 -16.99
CA ALA A 133 -9.26 1.66 -16.33
C ALA A 133 -10.33 2.10 -17.33
N GLU A 134 -9.95 2.76 -18.42
CA GLU A 134 -10.85 3.14 -19.50
C GLU A 134 -11.46 1.91 -20.20
N SER A 135 -10.64 0.93 -20.55
CA SER A 135 -11.07 -0.32 -21.18
C SER A 135 -12.03 -1.12 -20.29
N LEU A 136 -11.80 -1.19 -18.99
CA LEU A 136 -12.67 -1.90 -18.06
C LEU A 136 -14.04 -1.23 -17.93
N ASN A 137 -14.12 0.09 -17.92
CA ASN A 137 -15.40 0.79 -17.88
C ASN A 137 -16.28 0.43 -19.08
N SER A 138 -15.71 0.39 -20.30
CA SER A 138 -16.44 0.02 -21.51
C SER A 138 -16.81 -1.47 -21.53
N ALA A 139 -15.82 -2.35 -21.33
CA ALA A 139 -16.01 -3.79 -21.46
C ALA A 139 -16.97 -4.36 -20.40
N VAL A 140 -16.88 -3.91 -19.15
CA VAL A 140 -17.78 -4.38 -18.08
C VAL A 140 -19.20 -3.86 -18.30
N ALA A 141 -19.35 -2.62 -18.75
CA ALA A 141 -20.67 -2.08 -19.09
C ALA A 141 -21.34 -2.91 -20.21
N GLU A 142 -20.61 -3.24 -21.26
CA GLU A 142 -21.10 -4.09 -22.35
C GLU A 142 -21.50 -5.49 -21.86
N LEU A 143 -20.66 -6.12 -21.02
CA LEU A 143 -20.94 -7.45 -20.48
C LEU A 143 -22.17 -7.46 -19.56
N ARG A 144 -22.32 -6.45 -18.70
CA ARG A 144 -23.49 -6.33 -17.82
C ARG A 144 -24.78 -6.04 -18.61
N ALA A 145 -24.71 -5.19 -19.62
CA ALA A 145 -25.83 -4.91 -20.52
C ALA A 145 -26.27 -6.17 -21.30
N ALA A 146 -25.31 -6.96 -21.78
CA ALA A 146 -25.60 -8.25 -22.43
C ALA A 146 -26.24 -9.26 -21.45
N GLY A 147 -25.99 -9.15 -20.17
CA GLY A 147 -26.61 -9.92 -19.08
C GLY A 147 -27.99 -9.38 -18.64
N GLY A 148 -28.48 -8.30 -19.23
CA GLY A 148 -29.81 -7.73 -18.97
C GLY A 148 -29.81 -6.57 -17.94
N ALA A 149 -28.66 -6.04 -17.54
CA ALA A 149 -28.58 -4.85 -16.70
C ALA A 149 -28.95 -3.59 -17.52
N ASP A 150 -29.65 -2.65 -16.88
CA ASP A 150 -29.91 -1.34 -17.50
C ASP A 150 -28.61 -0.54 -17.54
N VAL A 151 -28.24 -0.07 -18.74
CA VAL A 151 -27.01 0.70 -18.96
C VAL A 151 -27.01 2.01 -18.15
N SER A 152 -28.17 2.59 -17.90
CA SER A 152 -28.31 3.81 -17.09
C SER A 152 -27.94 3.63 -15.62
N ASP A 153 -28.02 2.39 -15.13
CA ASP A 153 -27.69 2.04 -13.75
C ASP A 153 -26.22 1.64 -13.57
N ILE A 154 -25.48 1.48 -14.67
CA ILE A 154 -24.08 1.13 -14.65
C ILE A 154 -23.25 2.41 -14.47
N GLY A 155 -22.88 2.70 -13.23
CA GLY A 155 -21.98 3.80 -12.90
C GLY A 155 -20.53 3.55 -13.36
N THR A 156 -19.62 4.40 -12.91
CA THR A 156 -18.17 4.21 -13.14
C THR A 156 -17.71 2.93 -12.44
N ILE A 157 -17.14 2.00 -13.18
CA ILE A 157 -16.66 0.69 -12.70
C ILE A 157 -15.23 0.79 -12.15
N ALA A 158 -14.35 1.47 -12.90
CA ALA A 158 -12.94 1.52 -12.58
C ALA A 158 -12.39 2.94 -12.66
N VAL A 159 -11.50 3.29 -11.72
CA VAL A 159 -10.72 4.53 -11.74
C VAL A 159 -9.24 4.23 -11.73
N ALA A 160 -8.46 5.07 -12.44
CA ALA A 160 -7.01 4.99 -12.41
C ALA A 160 -6.44 5.67 -11.16
N TYR A 161 -5.33 5.13 -10.63
CA TYR A 161 -4.57 5.74 -9.55
C TYR A 161 -3.06 5.54 -9.73
N HIS A 162 -2.30 6.63 -9.84
CA HIS A 162 -0.84 6.59 -9.94
C HIS A 162 -0.18 7.90 -9.53
N GLY A 163 1.11 7.87 -9.23
CA GLY A 163 1.85 9.03 -8.74
C GLY A 163 1.99 10.21 -9.72
N GLY A 164 1.59 10.05 -10.99
CA GLY A 164 1.58 11.15 -11.98
C GLY A 164 0.31 12.01 -11.97
N MET A 165 -0.73 11.58 -11.24
CA MET A 165 -1.98 12.33 -11.11
C MET A 165 -1.82 13.50 -10.14
N SER A 166 -2.68 14.53 -10.28
CA SER A 166 -2.77 15.63 -9.31
C SER A 166 -3.19 15.09 -7.92
N ALA A 167 -2.89 15.84 -6.87
CA ALA A 167 -3.28 15.47 -5.52
C ALA A 167 -4.80 15.29 -5.40
N ASP A 168 -5.57 16.23 -5.95
CA ASP A 168 -7.04 16.23 -5.91
C ASP A 168 -7.63 15.03 -6.67
N ALA A 169 -7.05 14.67 -7.83
CA ALA A 169 -7.50 13.51 -8.60
C ALA A 169 -7.24 12.19 -7.85
N ARG A 170 -6.09 12.08 -7.17
CA ARG A 170 -5.77 10.91 -6.34
C ARG A 170 -6.69 10.81 -5.14
N GLU A 171 -6.93 11.92 -4.44
CA GLU A 171 -7.83 11.96 -3.30
C GLU A 171 -9.25 11.59 -3.70
N LYS A 172 -9.73 12.12 -4.85
CA LYS A 172 -11.04 11.75 -5.39
C LYS A 172 -11.14 10.26 -5.69
N ALA A 173 -10.17 9.70 -6.42
CA ALA A 173 -10.18 8.28 -6.79
C ALA A 173 -10.15 7.38 -5.53
N GLN A 174 -9.32 7.71 -4.55
CA GLN A 174 -9.25 6.99 -3.28
C GLN A 174 -10.57 7.08 -2.50
N ARG A 175 -11.15 8.26 -2.38
CA ARG A 175 -12.42 8.48 -1.69
C ARG A 175 -13.55 7.71 -2.36
N ASP A 176 -13.65 7.77 -3.69
CA ASP A 176 -14.70 7.09 -4.44
C ASP A 176 -14.62 5.57 -4.28
N PHE A 177 -13.40 5.01 -4.20
CA PHE A 177 -13.16 3.60 -3.92
C PHE A 177 -13.50 3.23 -2.46
N VAL A 178 -13.03 3.99 -1.48
CA VAL A 178 -13.27 3.70 -0.05
C VAL A 178 -14.75 3.80 0.31
N THR A 179 -15.50 4.70 -0.37
CA THR A 179 -16.94 4.90 -0.14
C THR A 179 -17.85 4.05 -1.04
N ASP A 180 -17.31 3.03 -1.71
CA ASP A 180 -18.04 2.12 -2.60
C ASP A 180 -18.75 2.81 -3.80
N ARG A 181 -18.37 4.04 -4.14
CA ARG A 181 -18.88 4.71 -5.34
C ARG A 181 -18.30 4.13 -6.62
N VAL A 182 -17.06 3.63 -6.54
CA VAL A 182 -16.37 2.95 -7.62
C VAL A 182 -15.80 1.64 -7.07
N PRO A 183 -16.21 0.49 -7.60
CA PRO A 183 -15.81 -0.80 -7.05
C PRO A 183 -14.36 -1.19 -7.36
N VAL A 184 -13.75 -0.65 -8.41
CA VAL A 184 -12.42 -1.08 -8.86
C VAL A 184 -11.45 0.08 -8.97
N VAL A 185 -10.24 -0.10 -8.41
CA VAL A 185 -9.10 0.79 -8.67
C VAL A 185 -8.07 0.06 -9.52
N VAL A 186 -7.69 0.67 -10.63
CA VAL A 186 -6.53 0.25 -11.42
C VAL A 186 -5.36 1.13 -11.03
N ALA A 187 -4.29 0.55 -10.50
CA ALA A 187 -3.24 1.33 -9.86
C ALA A 187 -1.83 0.85 -10.17
N THR A 188 -0.86 1.75 -10.03
CA THR A 188 0.54 1.37 -9.80
C THR A 188 0.76 1.07 -8.30
N ASN A 189 1.97 0.64 -7.92
CA ASN A 189 2.36 0.43 -6.53
C ASN A 189 2.24 1.69 -5.62
N ALA A 190 1.89 2.84 -6.18
CA ALA A 190 1.61 4.05 -5.42
C ALA A 190 0.28 3.97 -4.63
N PHE A 191 -0.60 3.01 -4.94
CA PHE A 191 -1.85 2.76 -4.24
C PHE A 191 -1.68 1.57 -3.30
N GLY A 192 -2.16 1.66 -2.08
CA GLY A 192 -2.17 0.52 -1.15
C GLY A 192 -1.64 0.85 0.25
N MET A 193 -0.66 1.75 0.38
CA MET A 193 -0.20 2.17 1.70
C MET A 193 -1.24 3.06 2.39
N GLY A 194 -1.77 2.60 3.53
CA GLY A 194 -2.73 3.37 4.33
C GLY A 194 -4.18 3.36 3.81
N ILE A 195 -4.54 2.43 2.94
CA ILE A 195 -5.92 2.25 2.52
C ILE A 195 -6.56 1.19 3.41
N ASP A 196 -7.52 1.64 4.20
CA ASP A 196 -8.37 0.78 5.01
C ASP A 196 -9.73 0.64 4.33
N LYS A 197 -9.98 -0.54 3.76
CA LYS A 197 -11.25 -0.89 3.12
C LYS A 197 -11.65 -2.30 3.55
N SER A 198 -12.59 -2.36 4.46
CA SER A 198 -12.99 -3.58 5.15
C SER A 198 -13.62 -4.67 4.28
N ASN A 199 -14.05 -4.34 3.07
CA ASN A 199 -14.72 -5.27 2.15
C ASN A 199 -13.85 -5.79 0.98
N VAL A 200 -12.57 -5.45 0.94
CA VAL A 200 -11.60 -6.04 -0.01
C VAL A 200 -11.07 -7.40 0.48
N ASP A 201 -11.16 -7.67 1.78
CA ASP A 201 -10.63 -8.88 2.43
C ASP A 201 -11.63 -10.05 2.53
N ARG A 202 -12.78 -9.95 1.91
CA ARG A 202 -13.79 -11.00 2.04
C ARG A 202 -13.75 -11.95 0.84
N LYS A 203 -12.91 -12.99 0.96
CA LYS A 203 -13.21 -14.40 0.64
C LYS A 203 -12.08 -15.29 1.10
#